data_8709a1f7e523d83e6cfbaaeb5b3344a7
#
_entry.id   8709a1f7e523d83e6cfbaaeb5b3344a7
#
_cell.length_a   1.000
_cell.length_b   1.000
_cell.length_c   1.000
_cell.angle_alpha   90.00
_cell.angle_beta   90.00
_cell.angle_gamma   90.00
#
_symmetry.space_group_name_H-M   'P 1'
#
loop_
_entity.id
_entity.type
_entity.pdbx_description
1 polymer ?
#
loop_
_entity_poly.entity_id
_entity_poly.type
_entity_poly.pdbx_seq_one_letter_code
_entity_poly.pdbx_strand_id
1 'polypeptide(L)' 'MAITREELIAWATRNGWKLDRWGHLKKEFDNGTHRLKLSRIAVRHEITTPWGWARVASAYYKNLSITAGDQLAGMTR' A
#
# COMPACT_ATOMS: atom_id res chain seq x y z
N MET A 1 1.54 -3.97 -16.36
CA MET A 1 3.01 -3.81 -16.23
C MET A 1 3.35 -3.73 -14.75
N ALA A 2 4.36 -4.49 -14.33
CA ALA A 2 4.79 -4.51 -12.93
C ALA A 2 5.40 -3.17 -12.51
N ILE A 3 5.35 -2.86 -11.22
CA ILE A 3 5.98 -1.66 -10.67
C ILE A 3 7.05 -2.05 -9.65
N THR A 4 7.98 -1.13 -9.41
CA THR A 4 9.00 -1.30 -8.38
C THR A 4 8.46 -0.77 -7.04
N ARG A 5 9.20 -1.08 -5.96
CA ARG A 5 8.89 -0.54 -4.64
C ARG A 5 8.93 0.99 -4.65
N GLU A 6 9.90 1.57 -5.33
CA GLU A 6 10.05 3.02 -5.46
C GLU A 6 8.90 3.65 -6.22
N GLU A 7 8.42 2.99 -7.27
CA GLU A 7 7.26 3.45 -8.03
C GLU A 7 5.99 3.41 -7.19
N LEU A 8 5.84 2.39 -6.35
CA LEU A 8 4.72 2.31 -5.41
C LEU A 8 4.77 3.45 -4.41
N ILE A 9 5.94 3.75 -3.85
CA ILE A 9 6.11 4.86 -2.91
C ILE A 9 5.77 6.19 -3.58
N ALA A 10 6.22 6.40 -4.80
CA ALA A 10 5.92 7.62 -5.56
C ALA A 10 4.42 7.77 -5.83
N TRP A 11 3.77 6.69 -6.25
CA TRP A 11 2.33 6.68 -6.45
C TRP A 11 1.58 7.01 -5.16
N ALA A 12 1.94 6.35 -4.07
CA ALA A 12 1.27 6.52 -2.79
C ALA A 12 1.45 7.95 -2.27
N THR A 13 2.66 8.50 -2.36
CA THR A 13 2.95 9.85 -1.88
C THR A 13 2.11 10.90 -2.61
N ARG A 14 1.96 10.79 -3.95
CA ARG A 14 1.13 11.73 -4.69
C ARG A 14 -0.37 11.50 -4.47
N ASN A 15 -0.75 10.39 -3.89
CA ASN A 15 -2.14 10.06 -3.57
C ASN A 15 -2.48 10.24 -2.08
N GLY A 16 -1.64 10.96 -1.35
CA GLY A 16 -1.93 11.34 0.03
C GLY A 16 -1.42 10.39 1.10
N TRP A 17 -0.71 9.33 0.73
CA TRP A 17 -0.05 8.45 1.69
C TRP A 17 1.22 9.11 2.22
N LYS A 18 1.55 8.85 3.47
CA LYS A 18 2.76 9.38 4.11
C LYS A 18 3.69 8.25 4.49
N LEU A 19 4.97 8.41 4.14
CA LEU A 19 6.00 7.46 4.50
C LEU A 19 6.40 7.68 5.95
N ASP A 20 6.38 6.63 6.76
CA ASP A 20 6.81 6.70 8.14
C ASP A 20 8.30 6.34 8.28
N ARG A 21 8.82 6.43 9.51
CA ARG A 21 10.24 6.18 9.78
C ARG A 21 10.64 4.72 9.63
N TRP A 22 9.67 3.80 9.60
CA TRP A 22 9.94 2.38 9.40
C TRP A 22 9.83 1.98 7.92
N GLY A 23 9.58 2.94 7.03
CA GLY A 23 9.46 2.67 5.60
C GLY A 23 8.10 2.16 5.17
N HIS A 24 7.08 2.34 5.99
CA HIS A 24 5.71 2.00 5.63
C HIS A 24 4.93 3.23 5.24
N LEU A 25 3.89 3.04 4.42
CA LEU A 25 3.02 4.11 3.96
C LEU A 25 1.71 4.06 4.75
N LYS A 26 1.25 5.21 5.23
CA LYS A 26 0.00 5.31 6.00
C LYS A 26 -0.88 6.39 5.43
N LYS A 27 -2.18 6.15 5.48
CA LYS A 27 -3.20 7.13 5.08
C LYS A 27 -4.44 6.92 5.93
N GLU A 28 -5.05 8.02 6.37
CA GLU A 28 -6.28 7.97 7.15
C GLU A 28 -7.49 8.02 6.24
N PHE A 29 -8.46 7.14 6.52
CA PHE A 29 -9.75 7.06 5.85
C PHE A 29 -10.85 7.11 6.90
N ASP A 30 -12.10 7.25 6.45
CA ASP A 30 -13.24 7.30 7.36
C ASP A 30 -13.38 6.05 8.23
N ASN A 31 -12.95 4.89 7.71
CA ASN A 31 -13.04 3.62 8.41
C ASN A 31 -11.77 3.26 9.20
N GLY A 32 -10.84 4.20 9.35
CA GLY A 32 -9.62 4.00 10.12
C GLY A 32 -8.36 4.30 9.35
N THR A 33 -7.22 4.02 9.95
CA THR A 33 -5.92 4.22 9.33
C THR A 33 -5.55 3.00 8.50
N HIS A 34 -5.20 3.21 7.24
CA HIS A 34 -4.70 2.17 6.36
C HIS A 34 -3.17 2.25 6.29
N ARG A 35 -2.54 1.10 6.16
CA ARG A 35 -1.09 1.00 6.05
C ARG A 35 -0.72 0.11 4.88
N LEU A 36 0.28 0.54 4.11
CA LEU A 36 0.95 -0.32 3.15
C LEU A 36 2.29 -0.71 3.76
N LYS A 37 2.37 -1.93 4.26
CA LYS A 37 3.58 -2.45 4.88
C LYS A 37 4.48 -3.00 3.78
N LEU A 38 5.59 -2.33 3.55
CA LEU A 38 6.49 -2.62 2.45
C LEU A 38 7.56 -3.61 2.88
N SER A 39 7.78 -4.64 2.07
CA SER A 39 8.94 -5.49 2.17
C SER A 39 9.76 -5.37 0.89
N ARG A 40 10.82 -6.16 0.77
CA ARG A 40 11.70 -6.07 -0.40
C ARG A 40 11.00 -6.46 -1.69
N ILE A 41 10.08 -7.43 -1.65
CA ILE A 41 9.47 -8.01 -2.85
C ILE A 41 7.95 -7.90 -2.86
N ALA A 42 7.34 -7.46 -1.77
CA ALA A 42 5.89 -7.51 -1.62
C ALA A 42 5.39 -6.34 -0.76
N VAL A 43 4.09 -6.09 -0.86
CA VAL A 43 3.40 -5.10 -0.05
C VAL A 43 2.17 -5.75 0.58
N ARG A 44 1.86 -5.36 1.81
CA ARG A 44 0.67 -5.79 2.52
C ARG A 44 -0.18 -4.57 2.85
N HIS A 45 -1.46 -4.61 2.45
CA HIS A 45 -2.42 -3.59 2.84
C HIS A 45 -3.07 -4.01 4.14
N GLU A 46 -2.97 -3.17 5.16
CA GLU A 46 -3.51 -3.42 6.49
C GLU A 46 -4.39 -2.24 6.94
N ILE A 47 -5.32 -2.53 7.83
CA ILE A 47 -6.22 -1.54 8.42
C ILE A 47 -6.18 -1.67 9.94
N THR A 48 -6.32 -0.55 10.66
CA THR A 48 -6.43 -0.58 12.12
C THR A 48 -7.77 -1.17 12.56
N THR A 49 -7.71 -1.98 13.60
CA THR A 49 -8.89 -2.52 14.30
C THR A 49 -8.69 -2.28 15.80
N PRO A 50 -9.75 -2.47 16.63
CA PRO A 50 -9.59 -2.37 18.09
C PRO A 50 -8.54 -3.32 18.67
N TRP A 51 -8.19 -4.36 17.93
CA TRP A 51 -7.23 -5.38 18.38
C TRP A 51 -5.86 -5.26 17.71
N GLY A 52 -5.66 -4.22 16.88
CA GLY A 52 -4.41 -3.99 16.18
C GLY A 52 -4.59 -3.96 14.67
N TRP A 53 -3.52 -4.27 13.94
CA TRP A 53 -3.53 -4.25 12.48
C TRP A 53 -4.10 -5.56 11.92
N ALA A 54 -5.02 -5.44 10.96
CA ALA A 54 -5.57 -6.58 10.24
C ALA A 54 -5.23 -6.49 8.75
N ARG A 55 -4.81 -7.59 8.16
CA ARG A 55 -4.51 -7.65 6.73
C ARG A 55 -5.79 -7.60 5.91
N VAL A 56 -5.82 -6.73 4.90
CA VAL A 56 -6.92 -6.62 3.95
C VAL A 56 -6.53 -7.29 2.63
N ALA A 57 -5.31 -7.05 2.16
CA ALA A 57 -4.84 -7.57 0.89
C ALA A 57 -3.31 -7.59 0.86
N SER A 58 -2.73 -8.31 -0.08
CA SER A 58 -1.29 -8.32 -0.29
C SER A 58 -0.98 -8.63 -1.74
N ALA A 59 0.24 -8.32 -2.17
CA ALA A 59 0.72 -8.65 -3.51
C ALA A 59 2.23 -8.56 -3.58
N TYR A 60 2.82 -9.32 -4.50
CA TYR A 60 4.19 -9.09 -4.91
C TYR A 60 4.24 -7.88 -5.84
N TYR A 61 5.31 -7.09 -5.79
CA TYR A 61 5.44 -5.92 -6.67
C TYR A 61 5.30 -6.29 -8.14
N LYS A 62 5.79 -7.46 -8.53
CA LYS A 62 5.69 -7.95 -9.90
C LYS A 62 4.26 -8.12 -10.41
N ASN A 63 3.30 -8.23 -9.50
CA ASN A 63 1.88 -8.41 -9.82
C ASN A 63 1.09 -7.11 -9.69
N LEU A 64 1.73 -6.03 -9.29
CA LEU A 64 1.08 -4.73 -9.14
C LEU A 64 1.23 -3.89 -10.40
N SER A 65 0.25 -3.02 -10.62
CA SER A 65 0.31 -2.03 -11.69
C SER A 65 -0.41 -0.76 -11.24
N ILE A 66 -0.11 0.33 -11.93
CA ILE A 66 -0.82 1.60 -11.76
C ILE A 66 -1.62 1.82 -13.02
N THR A 67 -2.94 1.96 -12.88
CA THR A 67 -3.85 2.12 -14.00
C THR A 67 -3.74 3.51 -14.63
N ALA A 68 -4.36 3.67 -15.80
CA ALA A 68 -4.43 4.98 -16.47
C ALA A 68 -5.15 6.02 -15.60
N GLY A 69 -6.05 5.59 -14.71
CA GLY A 69 -6.71 6.46 -13.75
C GLY A 69 -5.93 6.68 -12.45
N ASP A 70 -4.66 6.35 -12.43
CA ASP A 70 -3.74 6.48 -11.29
C ASP A 70 -4.20 5.69 -10.07
N GLN A 71 -4.73 4.49 -10.28
CA GLN A 71 -5.14 3.59 -9.20
C GLN A 71 -4.26 2.36 -9.14
N LEU A 72 -4.01 1.89 -7.93
CA LEU A 72 -3.23 0.68 -7.73
C LEU A 72 -4.09 -0.55 -8.01
N ALA A 73 -3.56 -1.46 -8.82
CA ALA A 73 -4.24 -2.70 -9.19
C ALA A 73 -3.33 -3.90 -8.90
N GLY A 74 -3.95 -5.05 -8.63
CA GLY A 74 -3.21 -6.31 -8.42
C GLY A 74 -3.13 -6.76 -6.97
N MET A 75 -3.65 -6.00 -6.02
CA MET A 75 -3.73 -6.44 -4.62
C MET A 75 -4.81 -7.51 -4.49
N THR A 76 -4.48 -8.60 -3.80
CA THR A 76 -5.40 -9.71 -3.58
C THR A 76 -5.51 -10.05 -2.10
N ARG A 77 -6.69 -10.51 -1.73
CA ARG A 77 -6.95 -10.97 -0.37
C ARG A 77 -6.34 -12.34 -0.12
#